data_606166f3ebb8c357445e1f1ac5743857
#
_entry.id   606166f3ebb8c357445e1f1ac5743857
#
_cell.length_a   1.000
_cell.length_b   1.000
_cell.length_c   1.000
_cell.angle_alpha   90.00
_cell.angle_beta   90.00
_cell.angle_gamma   90.00
#
_symmetry.space_group_name_H-M   'P 1'
#
loop_
_entity.id
_entity.type
_entity.pdbx_description
1 polymer ?
#
loop_
_entity_poly.entity_id
_entity_poly.type
_entity_poly.pdbx_seq_one_letter_code
_entity_poly.pdbx_strand_id
1 'polypeptide(L)'
;MTRLRGHLCRTRSNARGAAIIAVALAVGCGGRQNVNGSSQPEETPERTLPQSDVWVLEAGGTPPDDTTYTLIAGQRRVVVLRNGAPDLATFAVLTFPDSSLKAPEGTQVELTVRVRPGVYGVDIDCKAETVGARLVFKYARHFEAPNAAEQKFGSATAFEHDLAIGRLNDDGTILLLPTRRPNQDNLSAPIRGNGSYVVAGPK
;
A
#
# COMPACT_ATOMS: atom_id res chain seq x y z
N MET A 1 13.39 -13.38 75.76
CA MET A 1 12.50 -14.40 76.42
C MET A 1 11.93 -15.15 75.22
N THR A 2 12.11 -16.33 74.93
CA THR A 2 12.17 -17.69 75.46
C THR A 2 12.33 -18.57 74.21
N ARG A 3 13.43 -19.23 73.97
CA ARG A 3 13.72 -20.67 74.10
C ARG A 3 12.54 -21.56 73.70
N LEU A 4 12.69 -22.61 72.88
CA LEU A 4 13.43 -23.87 72.97
C LEU A 4 13.19 -24.70 71.70
N ARG A 5 14.26 -25.30 71.12
CA ARG A 5 14.58 -26.73 71.11
C ARG A 5 13.48 -27.61 70.47
N GLY A 6 13.70 -28.46 69.56
CA GLY A 6 14.77 -29.36 69.21
C GLY A 6 14.14 -30.72 68.89
N HIS A 7 14.55 -31.44 67.91
CA HIS A 7 14.92 -32.85 68.07
C HIS A 7 15.29 -33.47 66.70
N LEU A 8 16.48 -33.97 66.67
CA LEU A 8 16.95 -34.96 65.72
C LEU A 8 16.11 -36.24 65.78
N CYS A 9 15.86 -36.86 64.67
CA CYS A 9 15.81 -38.30 64.60
C CYS A 9 16.42 -38.81 63.30
N ARG A 10 17.45 -39.60 63.52
CA ARG A 10 18.33 -40.26 62.57
C ARG A 10 17.85 -41.68 62.44
N THR A 11 17.56 -42.18 61.27
CA THR A 11 17.65 -43.66 61.06
C THR A 11 18.10 -44.00 59.66
N ARG A 12 18.93 -44.99 59.67
CA ARG A 12 19.77 -45.53 58.58
C ARG A 12 19.01 -46.51 57.68
N SER A 13 19.61 -46.59 56.49
CA SER A 13 19.96 -47.80 55.70
C SER A 13 18.83 -48.52 54.94
N ASN A 14 19.00 -48.72 53.66
CA ASN A 14 19.70 -49.83 53.02
C ASN A 14 19.46 -49.79 51.47
N ALA A 15 20.52 -50.15 50.83
CA ALA A 15 20.66 -50.37 49.39
C ALA A 15 19.71 -51.44 48.84
N ARG A 16 19.34 -51.25 47.56
CA ARG A 16 19.43 -52.30 46.52
C ARG A 16 18.73 -51.76 45.22
N GLY A 17 19.48 -51.73 44.18
CA GLY A 17 19.29 -51.49 42.79
C GLY A 17 17.95 -51.81 42.15
N ALA A 18 17.52 -50.90 41.34
CA ALA A 18 16.74 -51.19 40.14
C ALA A 18 16.97 -50.05 39.12
N ALA A 19 17.47 -50.47 37.99
CA ALA A 19 17.61 -49.60 36.83
C ALA A 19 16.22 -49.15 36.37
N ILE A 20 15.96 -47.85 36.44
CA ILE A 20 14.78 -47.26 35.88
C ILE A 20 15.21 -46.47 34.65
N ILE A 21 14.80 -46.97 33.49
CA ILE A 21 14.89 -46.33 32.20
C ILE A 21 14.13 -44.99 32.28
N ALA A 22 14.86 -43.88 32.24
CA ALA A 22 14.27 -42.57 32.14
C ALA A 22 13.82 -42.35 30.69
N VAL A 23 12.53 -42.54 30.44
CA VAL A 23 11.87 -42.04 29.24
C VAL A 23 11.77 -40.54 29.38
N ALA A 24 12.64 -39.81 28.65
CA ALA A 24 12.56 -38.39 28.53
C ALA A 24 11.32 -38.03 27.66
N LEU A 25 10.21 -37.72 28.30
CA LEU A 25 9.10 -37.02 27.66
C LEU A 25 9.56 -35.60 27.32
N ALA A 26 9.97 -35.41 26.06
CA ALA A 26 10.14 -34.10 25.50
C ALA A 26 8.76 -33.43 25.48
N VAL A 27 8.48 -32.61 26.49
CA VAL A 27 7.38 -31.66 26.47
C VAL A 27 7.76 -30.62 25.40
N GLY A 28 7.27 -30.82 24.20
CA GLY A 28 7.32 -29.83 23.15
C GLY A 28 6.59 -28.58 23.64
N CYS A 29 7.34 -27.54 23.97
CA CYS A 29 6.81 -26.18 24.06
C CYS A 29 6.18 -25.85 22.72
N GLY A 30 4.88 -26.08 22.60
CA GLY A 30 4.08 -25.54 21.52
C GLY A 30 4.20 -24.02 21.57
N GLY A 31 5.08 -23.47 20.74
CA GLY A 31 5.12 -22.05 20.48
C GLY A 31 3.72 -21.65 20.04
N ARG A 32 3.04 -20.86 20.88
CA ARG A 32 1.87 -20.11 20.45
C ARG A 32 2.33 -19.25 19.28
N GLN A 33 2.08 -19.72 18.07
CA GLN A 33 2.07 -18.84 16.92
C GLN A 33 1.02 -17.77 17.23
N ASN A 34 1.48 -16.55 17.50
CA ASN A 34 0.64 -15.38 17.50
C ASN A 34 0.06 -15.22 16.08
N VAL A 35 -1.12 -15.80 15.85
CA VAL A 35 -1.91 -15.61 14.63
C VAL A 35 -2.66 -14.26 14.73
N ASN A 36 -2.01 -13.23 15.23
CA ASN A 36 -2.42 -11.84 15.06
C ASN A 36 -1.62 -11.21 13.92
N GLY A 37 -1.53 -11.91 12.81
CA GLY A 37 -1.20 -11.33 11.53
C GLY A 37 -2.43 -10.60 11.01
N SER A 38 -2.64 -9.37 11.45
CA SER A 38 -3.29 -8.39 10.57
C SER A 38 -2.38 -8.27 9.36
N SER A 39 -2.69 -9.02 8.30
CA SER A 39 -2.07 -8.87 6.98
C SER A 39 -2.39 -7.45 6.53
N GLN A 40 -1.52 -6.50 6.91
CA GLN A 40 -1.53 -5.21 6.23
C GLN A 40 -1.28 -5.52 4.76
N PRO A 41 -2.08 -4.93 3.85
CA PRO A 41 -1.84 -5.08 2.42
C PRO A 41 -0.37 -4.76 2.15
N GLU A 42 0.31 -5.69 1.49
CA GLU A 42 1.72 -5.54 1.13
C GLU A 42 1.88 -4.22 0.36
N GLU A 43 2.79 -3.38 0.82
CA GLU A 43 3.07 -2.07 0.23
C GLU A 43 4.33 -2.21 -0.62
N THR A 44 4.26 -1.82 -1.90
CA THR A 44 5.46 -1.81 -2.73
C THR A 44 6.45 -0.78 -2.20
N PRO A 45 7.77 -1.08 -2.19
CA PRO A 45 8.78 -0.13 -1.74
C PRO A 45 8.90 1.07 -2.69
N GLU A 46 9.19 2.24 -2.12
CA GLU A 46 9.52 3.44 -2.91
C GLU A 46 10.84 3.24 -3.66
N ARG A 47 10.87 3.60 -4.95
CA ARG A 47 12.10 3.55 -5.77
C ARG A 47 12.01 4.51 -6.94
N THR A 48 13.16 5.09 -7.30
CA THR A 48 13.30 5.94 -8.50
C THR A 48 13.95 5.16 -9.62
N LEU A 49 13.37 5.24 -10.81
CA LEU A 49 13.86 4.58 -12.03
C LEU A 49 13.88 5.59 -13.19
N PRO A 50 14.76 5.41 -14.20
CA PRO A 50 14.59 6.10 -15.48
C PRO A 50 13.23 5.77 -16.09
N GLN A 51 12.58 6.74 -16.76
CA GLN A 51 11.31 6.48 -17.46
C GLN A 51 11.46 5.41 -18.56
N SER A 52 12.67 5.28 -19.16
CA SER A 52 12.98 4.22 -20.12
C SER A 52 12.84 2.82 -19.55
N ASP A 53 13.00 2.65 -18.23
CA ASP A 53 13.07 1.38 -17.52
C ASP A 53 11.74 0.96 -16.88
N VAL A 54 10.65 1.64 -17.26
CA VAL A 54 9.31 1.32 -16.82
C VAL A 54 8.33 1.18 -17.99
N TRP A 55 7.34 0.32 -17.83
CA TRP A 55 6.12 0.34 -18.63
C TRP A 55 5.08 1.21 -17.94
N VAL A 56 4.58 2.23 -18.61
CA VAL A 56 3.39 2.97 -18.17
C VAL A 56 2.16 2.22 -18.66
N LEU A 57 1.21 1.99 -17.78
CA LEU A 57 0.01 1.22 -18.11
C LEU A 57 -0.90 2.03 -19.03
N GLU A 58 -1.23 1.45 -20.18
CA GLU A 58 -2.16 2.05 -21.15
C GLU A 58 -3.60 1.99 -20.60
N ALA A 59 -4.36 3.04 -20.87
CA ALA A 59 -5.78 3.12 -20.53
C ALA A 59 -6.62 3.04 -21.80
N GLY A 60 -7.48 2.02 -21.86
CA GLY A 60 -8.49 1.89 -22.90
C GLY A 60 -9.75 2.71 -22.61
N GLY A 61 -10.58 2.89 -23.65
CA GLY A 61 -11.88 3.54 -23.55
C GLY A 61 -11.81 5.08 -23.62
N THR A 62 -12.93 5.72 -23.30
CA THR A 62 -13.05 7.18 -23.29
C THR A 62 -12.53 7.71 -21.95
N PRO A 63 -11.47 8.54 -21.94
CA PRO A 63 -10.94 9.06 -20.68
C PRO A 63 -11.96 9.99 -19.98
N PRO A 64 -11.80 10.21 -18.67
CA PRO A 64 -12.54 11.26 -17.96
C PRO A 64 -12.19 12.64 -18.52
N ASP A 65 -13.13 13.57 -18.39
CA ASP A 65 -12.88 14.99 -18.71
C ASP A 65 -11.95 15.64 -17.67
N ASP A 66 -11.17 16.61 -18.12
CA ASP A 66 -10.43 17.50 -17.24
C ASP A 66 -11.41 18.28 -16.35
N THR A 67 -11.09 18.39 -15.08
CA THR A 67 -12.04 18.99 -14.14
C THR A 67 -11.32 19.86 -13.10
N THR A 68 -11.96 20.97 -12.75
CA THR A 68 -11.54 21.85 -11.66
C THR A 68 -12.54 21.77 -10.52
N TYR A 69 -12.02 21.61 -9.29
CA TYR A 69 -12.78 21.50 -8.05
C TYR A 69 -12.40 22.62 -7.09
N THR A 70 -13.35 23.09 -6.29
CA THR A 70 -13.07 23.90 -5.11
C THR A 70 -13.02 23.00 -3.88
N LEU A 71 -11.88 22.98 -3.23
CA LEU A 71 -11.68 22.34 -1.92
C LEU A 71 -11.80 23.40 -0.84
N ILE A 72 -12.21 22.99 0.37
CA ILE A 72 -12.27 23.88 1.55
C ILE A 72 -11.29 23.33 2.58
N ALA A 73 -10.29 24.13 2.97
CA ALA A 73 -9.33 23.74 4.01
C ALA A 73 -10.07 23.47 5.33
N GLY A 74 -9.67 22.39 6.02
CA GLY A 74 -10.37 21.90 7.21
C GLY A 74 -11.52 20.94 6.92
N GLN A 75 -11.84 20.68 5.63
CA GLN A 75 -12.92 19.76 5.27
C GLN A 75 -12.39 18.59 4.43
N ARG A 76 -12.85 17.38 4.79
CA ARG A 76 -12.58 16.20 3.97
C ARG A 76 -13.29 16.30 2.62
N ARG A 77 -12.54 15.97 1.54
CA ARG A 77 -13.10 15.91 0.20
C ARG A 77 -12.69 14.62 -0.51
N VAL A 78 -13.63 14.05 -1.27
CA VAL A 78 -13.39 12.94 -2.20
C VAL A 78 -13.76 13.42 -3.60
N VAL A 79 -12.82 13.26 -4.54
CA VAL A 79 -13.00 13.56 -5.95
C VAL A 79 -12.98 12.24 -6.70
N VAL A 80 -14.00 11.98 -7.51
CA VAL A 80 -14.13 10.75 -8.31
C VAL A 80 -14.08 11.11 -9.78
N LEU A 81 -13.09 10.58 -10.48
CA LEU A 81 -12.98 10.68 -11.94
C LEU A 81 -13.62 9.43 -12.54
N ARG A 82 -14.48 9.62 -13.53
CA ARG A 82 -15.15 8.52 -14.22
C ARG A 82 -14.84 8.57 -15.71
N ASN A 83 -14.64 7.41 -16.32
CA ASN A 83 -14.55 7.28 -17.77
C ASN A 83 -15.78 7.91 -18.42
N GLY A 84 -15.60 8.41 -19.63
CA GLY A 84 -16.69 8.90 -20.45
C GLY A 84 -17.66 7.78 -20.86
N ALA A 85 -18.81 8.17 -21.38
CA ALA A 85 -19.79 7.23 -21.90
C ALA A 85 -19.20 6.35 -23.03
N PRO A 86 -19.64 5.11 -23.16
CA PRO A 86 -20.72 4.43 -22.42
C PRO A 86 -20.26 3.77 -21.10
N ASP A 87 -18.96 3.71 -20.81
CA ASP A 87 -18.41 2.90 -19.72
C ASP A 87 -18.79 3.45 -18.33
N LEU A 88 -18.59 4.76 -18.10
CA LEU A 88 -18.84 5.45 -16.82
C LEU A 88 -18.17 4.83 -15.59
N ALA A 89 -17.24 3.88 -15.80
CA ALA A 89 -16.51 3.25 -14.71
C ALA A 89 -15.64 4.27 -13.96
N THR A 90 -15.39 4.03 -12.70
CA THR A 90 -14.46 4.86 -11.94
C THR A 90 -13.04 4.63 -12.47
N PHE A 91 -12.39 5.71 -12.92
CA PHE A 91 -11.01 5.75 -13.37
C PHE A 91 -10.03 5.96 -12.21
N ALA A 92 -10.29 7.01 -11.41
CA ALA A 92 -9.49 7.33 -10.25
C ALA A 92 -10.30 8.00 -9.15
N VAL A 93 -9.79 7.92 -7.93
CA VAL A 93 -10.35 8.58 -6.74
C VAL A 93 -9.23 9.31 -6.01
N LEU A 94 -9.41 10.62 -5.79
CA LEU A 94 -8.54 11.41 -4.94
C LEU A 94 -9.25 11.67 -3.61
N THR A 95 -8.56 11.42 -2.51
CA THR A 95 -9.07 11.66 -1.16
C THR A 95 -8.20 12.68 -0.46
N PHE A 96 -8.82 13.77 -0.03
CA PHE A 96 -8.21 14.83 0.75
C PHE A 96 -8.79 14.77 2.16
N PRO A 97 -8.05 14.31 3.18
CA PRO A 97 -8.44 14.43 4.58
C PRO A 97 -8.66 15.90 4.97
N ASP A 98 -9.33 16.14 6.07
CA ASP A 98 -9.58 17.49 6.62
C ASP A 98 -8.30 18.31 6.84
N SER A 99 -7.23 17.64 7.29
CA SER A 99 -5.91 18.24 7.53
C SER A 99 -4.98 18.27 6.32
N SER A 100 -5.48 17.92 5.12
CA SER A 100 -4.61 17.70 3.95
C SER A 100 -4.14 18.97 3.25
N LEU A 101 -4.81 20.10 3.43
CA LEU A 101 -4.47 21.36 2.79
C LEU A 101 -3.75 22.28 3.76
N LYS A 102 -2.55 22.75 3.38
CA LYS A 102 -1.79 23.74 4.14
C LYS A 102 -2.29 25.15 3.83
N ALA A 103 -3.49 25.44 4.33
CA ALA A 103 -4.15 26.74 4.22
C ALA A 103 -4.98 26.97 5.50
N PRO A 104 -5.29 28.25 5.85
CA PRO A 104 -6.20 28.55 6.96
C PRO A 104 -7.55 27.84 6.77
N GLU A 105 -8.14 27.37 7.88
CA GLU A 105 -9.43 26.69 7.87
C GLU A 105 -10.51 27.56 7.21
N GLY A 106 -11.37 26.94 6.40
CA GLY A 106 -12.40 27.62 5.61
C GLY A 106 -11.91 28.25 4.31
N THR A 107 -10.59 28.29 4.05
CA THR A 107 -10.05 28.83 2.79
C THR A 107 -10.48 27.97 1.61
N GLN A 108 -10.97 28.59 0.56
CA GLN A 108 -11.26 27.93 -0.72
C GLN A 108 -9.94 27.75 -1.50
N VAL A 109 -9.66 26.53 -1.91
CA VAL A 109 -8.47 26.14 -2.66
C VAL A 109 -8.88 25.48 -3.97
N GLU A 110 -8.37 25.96 -5.07
CA GLU A 110 -8.60 25.37 -6.39
C GLU A 110 -7.73 24.12 -6.56
N LEU A 111 -8.35 23.04 -7.05
CA LEU A 111 -7.72 21.81 -7.48
C LEU A 111 -8.11 21.56 -8.95
N THR A 112 -7.14 21.53 -9.84
CA THR A 112 -7.32 21.09 -11.22
C THR A 112 -6.74 19.69 -11.38
N VAL A 113 -7.53 18.79 -11.98
CA VAL A 113 -7.09 17.44 -12.33
C VAL A 113 -7.29 17.25 -13.83
N ARG A 114 -6.21 16.96 -14.54
CA ARG A 114 -6.21 16.65 -15.97
C ARG A 114 -5.87 15.19 -16.15
N VAL A 115 -6.61 14.51 -17.03
CA VAL A 115 -6.34 13.10 -17.34
C VAL A 115 -5.31 13.02 -18.45
N ARG A 116 -4.31 12.16 -18.31
CA ARG A 116 -3.31 11.91 -19.33
C ARG A 116 -3.86 10.97 -20.40
N PRO A 117 -3.99 11.43 -21.66
CA PRO A 117 -4.57 10.59 -22.70
C PRO A 117 -3.80 9.29 -22.93
N GLY A 118 -4.53 8.19 -23.13
CA GLY A 118 -3.98 6.89 -23.51
C GLY A 118 -3.27 6.11 -22.40
N VAL A 119 -3.17 6.67 -21.18
CA VAL A 119 -2.55 5.97 -20.04
C VAL A 119 -3.37 6.14 -18.77
N TYR A 120 -3.21 5.21 -17.82
CA TYR A 120 -3.70 5.42 -16.44
C TYR A 120 -2.83 6.48 -15.78
N GLY A 121 -3.22 7.74 -15.95
CA GLY A 121 -2.46 8.87 -15.42
C GLY A 121 -3.29 10.12 -15.23
N VAL A 122 -2.86 10.97 -14.30
CA VAL A 122 -3.45 12.27 -14.00
C VAL A 122 -2.38 13.29 -13.68
N ASP A 123 -2.60 14.53 -14.11
CA ASP A 123 -1.85 15.68 -13.67
C ASP A 123 -2.65 16.40 -12.59
N ILE A 124 -2.05 16.63 -11.45
CA ILE A 124 -2.67 17.26 -10.28
C ILE A 124 -2.02 18.62 -10.06
N ASP A 125 -2.84 19.68 -10.07
CA ASP A 125 -2.45 21.05 -9.72
C ASP A 125 -3.39 21.58 -8.63
N CYS A 126 -2.90 21.64 -7.40
CA CYS A 126 -3.60 22.21 -6.27
C CYS A 126 -2.93 23.52 -5.87
N LYS A 127 -3.72 24.59 -5.68
CA LYS A 127 -3.20 25.91 -5.32
C LYS A 127 -2.72 26.04 -3.86
N ALA A 128 -2.80 24.96 -3.10
CA ALA A 128 -2.18 24.86 -1.77
C ALA A 128 -1.30 23.61 -1.70
N GLU A 129 -0.31 23.64 -0.81
CA GLU A 129 0.47 22.45 -0.49
C GLU A 129 -0.45 21.37 0.10
N THR A 130 -0.30 20.13 -0.40
CA THR A 130 -1.10 18.98 0.03
C THR A 130 -0.26 18.00 0.84
N VAL A 131 -0.81 17.53 1.97
CA VAL A 131 -0.18 16.53 2.85
C VAL A 131 -1.21 15.45 3.20
N GLY A 132 -0.81 14.18 3.11
CA GLY A 132 -1.67 13.06 3.50
C GLY A 132 -2.81 12.78 2.52
N ALA A 133 -2.92 13.50 1.41
CA ALA A 133 -3.86 13.19 0.34
C ALA A 133 -3.46 11.87 -0.35
N ARG A 134 -4.45 11.15 -0.89
CA ARG A 134 -4.24 9.85 -1.53
C ARG A 134 -4.89 9.79 -2.90
N LEU A 135 -4.21 9.11 -3.80
CA LEU A 135 -4.70 8.77 -5.14
C LEU A 135 -4.94 7.26 -5.21
N VAL A 136 -6.07 6.88 -5.78
CA VAL A 136 -6.41 5.49 -6.09
C VAL A 136 -6.74 5.40 -7.58
N PHE A 137 -6.03 4.57 -8.32
CA PHE A 137 -6.44 4.19 -9.68
C PHE A 137 -7.23 2.88 -9.65
N LYS A 138 -8.31 2.82 -10.45
CA LYS A 138 -9.12 1.62 -10.70
C LYS A 138 -8.87 1.15 -12.12
N TYR A 139 -7.86 0.31 -12.29
CA TYR A 139 -7.31 -0.03 -13.61
C TYR A 139 -7.79 -1.40 -14.15
N ALA A 140 -8.24 -2.30 -13.28
CA ALA A 140 -8.40 -3.71 -13.67
C ALA A 140 -9.42 -3.95 -14.79
N ARG A 141 -10.45 -3.10 -14.92
CA ARG A 141 -11.50 -3.29 -15.95
C ARG A 141 -10.95 -3.23 -17.39
N HIS A 142 -9.90 -2.45 -17.61
CA HIS A 142 -9.26 -2.24 -18.90
C HIS A 142 -7.76 -2.60 -18.83
N PHE A 143 -7.41 -3.50 -17.92
CA PHE A 143 -6.02 -3.92 -17.74
C PHE A 143 -5.60 -4.81 -18.93
N GLU A 144 -4.58 -4.36 -19.62
CA GLU A 144 -3.86 -5.14 -20.62
C GLU A 144 -2.37 -5.01 -20.31
N ALA A 145 -1.73 -6.14 -20.02
CA ALA A 145 -0.29 -6.16 -19.82
C ALA A 145 0.41 -6.03 -21.19
N PRO A 146 1.47 -5.23 -21.31
CA PRO A 146 2.28 -5.23 -22.53
C PRO A 146 2.86 -6.63 -22.79
N ASN A 147 2.84 -7.09 -24.03
CA ASN A 147 3.36 -8.42 -24.41
C ASN A 147 4.80 -8.66 -23.93
N ALA A 148 5.66 -7.61 -23.94
CA ALA A 148 7.02 -7.70 -23.44
C ALA A 148 7.07 -7.87 -21.92
N ALA A 149 6.11 -7.31 -21.18
CA ALA A 149 5.97 -7.50 -19.74
C ALA A 149 5.53 -8.92 -19.44
N GLU A 150 4.52 -9.46 -20.14
CA GLU A 150 4.09 -10.85 -19.97
C GLU A 150 5.23 -11.84 -20.22
N GLN A 151 6.02 -11.61 -21.27
CA GLN A 151 7.19 -12.46 -21.56
C GLN A 151 8.22 -12.40 -20.44
N LYS A 152 8.50 -11.23 -19.89
CA LYS A 152 9.48 -11.05 -18.82
C LYS A 152 8.99 -11.64 -17.50
N PHE A 153 7.75 -11.42 -17.12
CA PHE A 153 7.18 -11.84 -15.84
C PHE A 153 6.54 -13.23 -15.88
N GLY A 154 6.40 -13.81 -17.08
CA GLY A 154 5.78 -15.12 -17.30
C GLY A 154 4.25 -15.11 -17.34
N SER A 155 3.60 -14.02 -16.93
CA SER A 155 2.14 -13.82 -17.07
C SER A 155 1.75 -12.36 -16.83
N ALA A 156 0.57 -11.95 -17.33
CA ALA A 156 -0.04 -10.65 -17.04
C ALA A 156 -0.25 -10.43 -15.55
N THR A 157 -0.70 -11.47 -14.83
CA THR A 157 -0.94 -11.41 -13.38
C THR A 157 0.36 -11.17 -12.60
N ALA A 158 1.47 -11.81 -12.98
CA ALA A 158 2.76 -11.59 -12.34
C ALA A 158 3.25 -10.14 -12.55
N PHE A 159 3.11 -9.60 -13.78
CA PHE A 159 3.39 -8.19 -14.05
C PHE A 159 2.47 -7.25 -13.25
N GLU A 160 1.19 -7.59 -13.14
CA GLU A 160 0.22 -6.81 -12.38
C GLU A 160 0.66 -6.60 -10.91
N HIS A 161 1.27 -7.60 -10.30
CA HIS A 161 1.76 -7.51 -8.91
C HIS A 161 2.88 -6.48 -8.74
N ASP A 162 3.65 -6.20 -9.79
CA ASP A 162 4.74 -5.22 -9.78
C ASP A 162 4.30 -3.80 -10.17
N LEU A 163 3.01 -3.59 -10.50
CA LEU A 163 2.49 -2.26 -10.78
C LEU A 163 2.46 -1.40 -9.50
N ALA A 164 2.82 -0.15 -9.66
CA ALA A 164 2.75 0.87 -8.63
C ALA A 164 2.25 2.19 -9.22
N ILE A 165 1.89 3.14 -8.37
CA ILE A 165 1.66 4.52 -8.78
C ILE A 165 3.01 5.22 -8.79
N GLY A 166 3.39 5.78 -9.93
CA GLY A 166 4.62 6.55 -10.13
C GLY A 166 4.33 8.03 -10.30
N ARG A 167 5.19 8.89 -9.75
CA ARG A 167 5.22 10.32 -10.03
C ARG A 167 6.32 10.60 -11.06
N LEU A 168 5.94 11.21 -12.17
CA LEU A 168 6.91 11.63 -13.19
C LEU A 168 7.69 12.85 -12.69
N ASN A 169 9.01 12.81 -12.84
CA ASN A 169 9.90 13.92 -12.51
C ASN A 169 10.38 14.61 -13.81
N ASP A 170 10.73 15.89 -13.71
CA ASP A 170 11.18 16.71 -14.85
C ASP A 170 12.56 16.26 -15.37
N ASP A 171 13.32 15.51 -14.57
CA ASP A 171 14.65 14.97 -14.93
C ASP A 171 14.59 13.69 -15.78
N GLY A 172 13.40 13.26 -16.21
CA GLY A 172 13.22 12.03 -16.99
C GLY A 172 13.21 10.75 -16.14
N THR A 173 13.08 10.88 -14.82
CA THR A 173 12.89 9.74 -13.93
C THR A 173 11.42 9.60 -13.50
N ILE A 174 11.08 8.45 -12.96
CA ILE A 174 9.81 8.17 -12.29
C ILE A 174 10.08 7.73 -10.86
N LEU A 175 9.42 8.35 -9.91
CA LEU A 175 9.39 7.93 -8.52
C LEU A 175 8.20 6.99 -8.33
N LEU A 176 8.44 5.68 -8.28
CA LEU A 176 7.42 4.71 -7.88
C LEU A 176 7.16 4.88 -6.39
N LEU A 177 5.93 5.22 -6.05
CA LEU A 177 5.50 5.54 -4.69
C LEU A 177 5.18 4.26 -3.91
N PRO A 178 5.26 4.29 -2.57
CA PRO A 178 4.73 3.22 -1.73
C PRO A 178 3.26 3.00 -2.07
N THR A 179 2.98 1.88 -2.74
CA THR A 179 1.66 1.59 -3.31
C THR A 179 1.06 0.38 -2.61
N ARG A 180 -0.19 0.51 -2.17
CA ARG A 180 -1.01 -0.55 -1.58
C ARG A 180 -2.07 -1.01 -2.56
N ARG A 181 -2.47 -2.28 -2.43
CA ARG A 181 -3.61 -2.87 -3.14
C ARG A 181 -4.75 -3.09 -2.17
N PRO A 182 -5.63 -2.09 -1.93
CA PRO A 182 -6.75 -2.26 -1.01
C PRO A 182 -7.76 -3.32 -1.49
N ASN A 183 -7.83 -3.53 -2.81
CA ASN A 183 -8.56 -4.58 -3.50
C ASN A 183 -7.74 -5.04 -4.71
N GLN A 184 -8.08 -6.15 -5.32
CA GLN A 184 -7.35 -6.72 -6.47
C GLN A 184 -7.26 -5.77 -7.68
N ASP A 185 -8.23 -4.87 -7.82
CA ASP A 185 -8.42 -3.97 -8.96
C ASP A 185 -7.97 -2.52 -8.70
N ASN A 186 -7.35 -2.24 -7.57
CA ASN A 186 -7.02 -0.88 -7.14
C ASN A 186 -5.57 -0.73 -6.74
N LEU A 187 -4.94 0.36 -7.19
CA LEU A 187 -3.65 0.83 -6.67
C LEU A 187 -3.85 2.12 -5.90
N SER A 188 -3.30 2.22 -4.70
CA SER A 188 -3.44 3.36 -3.80
C SER A 188 -2.09 3.85 -3.31
N ALA A 189 -1.76 5.13 -3.55
CA ALA A 189 -0.53 5.76 -3.07
C ALA A 189 -0.79 7.16 -2.47
N PRO A 190 0.11 7.67 -1.63
CA PRO A 190 0.06 9.06 -1.18
C PRO A 190 0.33 10.02 -2.34
N ILE A 191 -0.36 11.16 -2.38
CA ILE A 191 -0.03 12.27 -3.27
C ILE A 191 1.15 13.04 -2.67
N ARG A 192 2.20 13.24 -3.46
CA ARG A 192 3.44 13.97 -3.10
C ARG A 192 3.43 15.39 -3.70
N GLY A 193 2.33 16.12 -3.51
CA GLY A 193 2.14 17.47 -4.07
C GLY A 193 1.71 17.47 -5.54
N ASN A 194 1.85 18.63 -6.19
CA ASN A 194 1.52 18.83 -7.61
C ASN A 194 2.44 18.00 -8.50
N GLY A 195 1.91 17.56 -9.64
CA GLY A 195 2.68 16.80 -10.62
C GLY A 195 1.87 15.75 -11.36
N SER A 196 2.56 14.98 -12.18
CA SER A 196 2.01 13.93 -13.02
C SER A 196 2.14 12.58 -12.33
N TYR A 197 1.05 11.86 -12.21
CA TYR A 197 0.97 10.53 -11.60
C TYR A 197 0.46 9.53 -12.62
N VAL A 198 1.11 8.37 -12.69
CA VAL A 198 0.75 7.30 -13.63
C VAL A 198 0.80 5.94 -12.94
N VAL A 199 0.09 4.96 -13.49
CA VAL A 199 0.32 3.55 -13.13
C VAL A 199 1.48 3.03 -13.97
N ALA A 200 2.48 2.45 -13.34
CA ALA A 200 3.68 1.95 -14.01
C ALA A 200 4.25 0.72 -13.31
N GLY A 201 4.94 -0.13 -14.09
CA GLY A 201 5.70 -1.27 -13.61
C GLY A 201 7.12 -1.28 -14.17
N PRO A 202 8.11 -1.89 -13.51
CA PRO A 202 9.49 -1.95 -13.99
C PRO A 202 9.61 -2.81 -15.25
N LYS A 203 10.55 -2.39 -16.15
CA LYS A 203 10.98 -3.20 -17.30
C LYS A 203 12.00 -4.23 -16.90
#